data_35169b6635619afbf38d827b9c722c52
#
_entry.id   35169b6635619afbf38d827b9c722c52
#
_cell.length_a   1.000
_cell.length_b   1.000
_cell.length_c   1.000
_cell.angle_alpha   90.00
_cell.angle_beta   90.00
_cell.angle_gamma   90.00
#
_symmetry.space_group_name_H-M   'P 1'
#
loop_
_entity.id
_entity.type
_entity.pdbx_description
1 polymer ?
#
loop_
_entity_poly.entity_id
_entity_poly.type
_entity_poly.pdbx_seq_one_letter_code
_entity_poly.pdbx_strand_id
1 'polypeptide(L)'
;MNKWLFRANTSRFRIHDFIRDYGFVEYLQTKNVQEGDIIYLYITAPYKRVEYKMIVERANIPLREAIDDSSYSLKKQPSTFVDSDVFVRFKTIADRVENDELCYKKLLEHGFNYTMQSDRPVNDETAEYIDSFFK
;
A
#
# COMPACT_ATOMS: atom_id res chain seq x y z
N MET A 1 2.87 -6.57 16.18
CA MET A 1 2.48 -5.72 15.06
C MET A 1 3.68 -5.50 14.15
N ASN A 2 3.53 -5.82 12.88
CA ASN A 2 4.58 -5.60 11.88
C ASN A 2 4.27 -4.34 11.07
N LYS A 3 5.31 -3.80 10.44
CA LYS A 3 5.20 -2.65 9.55
C LYS A 3 5.75 -3.01 8.19
N TRP A 4 5.06 -2.59 7.15
CA TRP A 4 5.35 -3.00 5.77
C TRP A 4 5.39 -1.79 4.84
N LEU A 5 6.17 -1.89 3.80
CA LEU A 5 6.13 -0.96 2.67
C LEU A 5 5.55 -1.70 1.47
N PHE A 6 4.41 -1.21 0.98
CA PHE A 6 3.73 -1.73 -0.20
C PHE A 6 3.79 -0.70 -1.32
N ARG A 7 3.79 -1.19 -2.54
CA ARG A 7 3.81 -0.33 -3.73
C ARG A 7 2.45 -0.30 -4.39
N ALA A 8 2.06 0.89 -4.86
CA ALA A 8 0.86 1.06 -5.66
C ALA A 8 1.28 1.58 -7.05
N ASN A 9 0.91 0.85 -8.08
CA ASN A 9 1.27 1.17 -9.45
C ASN A 9 0.22 2.06 -10.11
N THR A 10 0.53 3.34 -10.28
CA THR A 10 -0.40 4.33 -10.84
C THR A 10 -0.72 4.11 -12.31
N SER A 11 0.10 3.35 -13.05
CA SER A 11 -0.19 3.04 -14.45
C SER A 11 -1.24 1.94 -14.61
N ARG A 12 -1.55 1.23 -13.54
CA ARG A 12 -2.50 0.11 -13.55
C ARG A 12 -3.79 0.39 -12.80
N PHE A 13 -3.76 1.34 -11.86
CA PHE A 13 -4.89 1.61 -10.99
C PHE A 13 -4.91 3.07 -10.56
N ARG A 14 -6.11 3.66 -10.54
CA ARG A 14 -6.31 5.05 -10.10
C ARG A 14 -6.34 5.10 -8.57
N ILE A 15 -5.19 4.85 -7.95
CA ILE A 15 -5.07 4.67 -6.50
C ILE A 15 -5.49 5.91 -5.70
N HIS A 16 -5.06 7.10 -6.12
CA HIS A 16 -5.40 8.33 -5.42
C HIS A 16 -6.90 8.58 -5.40
N ASP A 17 -7.55 8.36 -6.55
CA ASP A 17 -9.00 8.55 -6.68
C ASP A 17 -9.76 7.54 -5.82
N PHE A 18 -9.31 6.28 -5.81
CA PHE A 18 -9.95 5.24 -5.02
C PHE A 18 -9.86 5.54 -3.52
N ILE A 19 -8.65 5.88 -3.04
CA ILE A 19 -8.45 6.20 -1.63
C ILE A 19 -9.25 7.44 -1.24
N ARG A 20 -9.28 8.47 -2.10
CA ARG A 20 -10.09 9.66 -1.84
C ARG A 20 -11.57 9.31 -1.67
N ASP A 21 -12.09 8.42 -2.53
CA ASP A 21 -13.51 8.10 -2.56
C ASP A 21 -13.93 7.14 -1.46
N TYR A 22 -13.05 6.20 -1.06
CA TYR A 22 -13.39 5.11 -0.14
C TYR A 22 -12.63 5.12 1.18
N GLY A 23 -11.46 5.76 1.25
CA GLY A 23 -10.63 5.77 2.46
C GLY A 23 -9.91 4.46 2.75
N PHE A 24 -9.94 3.50 1.84
CA PHE A 24 -9.24 2.23 1.95
C PHE A 24 -8.90 1.70 0.55
N VAL A 25 -8.10 0.64 0.51
CA VAL A 25 -7.82 -0.10 -0.73
C VAL A 25 -7.72 -1.59 -0.40
N GLU A 26 -8.10 -2.45 -1.36
CA GLU A 26 -7.96 -3.90 -1.22
C GLU A 26 -6.98 -4.43 -2.25
N TYR A 27 -6.13 -5.34 -1.79
CA TYR A 27 -5.13 -6.00 -2.63
C TYR A 27 -5.28 -7.51 -2.53
N LEU A 28 -4.91 -8.21 -3.61
CA LEU A 28 -4.69 -9.65 -3.55
C LEU A 28 -3.62 -9.93 -2.48
N GLN A 29 -3.92 -10.79 -1.53
CA GLN A 29 -3.03 -11.05 -0.40
C GLN A 29 -1.94 -12.03 -0.84
N THR A 30 -0.73 -11.49 -1.04
CA THR A 30 0.45 -12.26 -1.44
C THR A 30 1.53 -12.30 -0.36
N LYS A 31 1.37 -11.51 0.70
CA LYS A 31 2.29 -11.44 1.83
C LYS A 31 1.57 -11.83 3.11
N ASN A 32 2.34 -12.27 4.10
CA ASN A 32 1.78 -12.68 5.39
C ASN A 32 1.52 -11.47 6.30
N VAL A 33 0.69 -10.56 5.82
CA VAL A 33 0.23 -9.42 6.63
C VAL A 33 -0.89 -9.87 7.56
N GLN A 34 -0.99 -9.23 8.71
CA GLN A 34 -1.99 -9.54 9.71
C GLN A 34 -2.78 -8.30 10.09
N GLU A 35 -4.02 -8.50 10.54
CA GLU A 35 -4.83 -7.40 11.03
C GLU A 35 -4.09 -6.62 12.12
N GLY A 36 -4.10 -5.30 12.01
CA GLY A 36 -3.37 -4.41 12.89
C GLY A 36 -1.97 -4.05 12.42
N ASP A 37 -1.43 -4.72 11.41
CA ASP A 37 -0.13 -4.34 10.84
C ASP A 37 -0.23 -2.96 10.18
N ILE A 38 0.88 -2.22 10.20
CA ILE A 38 0.96 -0.90 9.60
C ILE A 38 1.51 -1.02 8.18
N ILE A 39 0.89 -0.29 7.26
CA ILE A 39 1.27 -0.28 5.85
C ILE A 39 1.65 1.13 5.45
N TYR A 40 2.86 1.29 4.93
CA TYR A 40 3.29 2.52 4.27
C TYR A 40 3.16 2.29 2.77
N LEU A 41 2.35 3.09 2.11
CA LEU A 41 2.05 2.89 0.69
C LEU A 41 2.93 3.81 -0.15
N TYR A 42 3.84 3.20 -0.90
CA TYR A 42 4.74 3.87 -1.84
C TYR A 42 4.06 3.96 -3.20
N ILE A 43 3.91 5.17 -3.69
CA ILE A 43 3.26 5.41 -4.98
C ILE A 43 4.35 5.45 -6.06
N THR A 44 4.22 4.63 -7.09
CA THR A 44 5.21 4.55 -8.15
C THR A 44 5.21 5.79 -9.06
N ALA A 45 6.02 5.78 -10.13
CA ALA A 45 6.13 6.92 -11.05
C ALA A 45 4.75 7.45 -11.44
N PRO A 46 4.57 8.77 -11.58
CA PRO A 46 5.61 9.81 -11.50
C PRO A 46 5.92 10.30 -10.08
N TYR A 47 5.22 9.80 -9.06
CA TYR A 47 5.32 10.30 -7.68
C TYR A 47 6.59 9.80 -6.98
N LYS A 48 6.83 8.48 -6.97
CA LYS A 48 8.04 7.82 -6.45
C LYS A 48 8.33 8.15 -4.98
N ARG A 49 7.30 8.05 -4.13
CA ARG A 49 7.44 8.35 -2.70
C ARG A 49 6.32 7.68 -1.90
N VAL A 50 6.55 7.50 -0.59
CA VAL A 50 5.47 7.09 0.32
C VAL A 50 4.50 8.27 0.48
N GLU A 51 3.20 8.02 0.32
CA GLU A 51 2.18 9.05 0.44
C GLU A 51 1.09 8.71 1.45
N TYR A 52 0.93 7.44 1.83
CA TYR A 52 -0.15 7.03 2.73
C TYR A 52 0.38 6.16 3.85
N LYS A 53 -0.19 6.34 5.03
CA LYS A 53 -0.03 5.45 6.17
C LYS A 53 -1.36 4.76 6.43
N MET A 54 -1.34 3.45 6.49
CA MET A 54 -2.54 2.62 6.56
C MET A 54 -2.39 1.55 7.63
N ILE A 55 -3.51 0.95 7.99
CA ILE A 55 -3.56 -0.21 8.89
C ILE A 55 -4.27 -1.36 8.15
N VAL A 56 -3.83 -2.59 8.40
CA VAL A 56 -4.54 -3.76 7.91
C VAL A 56 -5.83 -3.88 8.73
N GLU A 57 -6.95 -3.52 8.11
CA GLU A 57 -8.26 -3.55 8.74
C GLU A 57 -8.84 -4.95 8.73
N ARG A 58 -8.66 -5.68 7.64
CA ARG A 58 -9.16 -7.02 7.47
C ARG A 58 -8.23 -7.80 6.55
N ALA A 59 -7.91 -9.04 6.91
CA ALA A 59 -7.13 -9.96 6.10
C ALA A 59 -7.96 -11.19 5.74
N ASN A 60 -7.46 -12.00 4.79
CA ASN A 60 -8.11 -13.23 4.35
C ASN A 60 -9.55 -13.00 3.86
N ILE A 61 -9.80 -11.89 3.16
CA ILE A 61 -11.12 -11.58 2.60
C ILE A 61 -11.36 -12.51 1.40
N PRO A 62 -12.40 -13.34 1.43
CA PRO A 62 -12.67 -14.23 0.30
C PRO A 62 -13.11 -13.43 -0.93
N LEU A 63 -12.89 -13.99 -2.11
CA LEU A 63 -13.19 -13.32 -3.38
C LEU A 63 -14.63 -12.80 -3.45
N ARG A 64 -15.60 -13.54 -2.95
CA ARG A 64 -17.01 -13.13 -2.97
C ARG A 64 -17.31 -11.89 -2.13
N GLU A 65 -16.44 -11.56 -1.17
CA GLU A 65 -16.59 -10.39 -0.31
C GLU A 65 -15.66 -9.25 -0.69
N ALA A 66 -14.75 -9.47 -1.65
CA ALA A 66 -13.83 -8.42 -2.10
C ALA A 66 -14.60 -7.31 -2.81
N ILE A 67 -14.13 -6.07 -2.64
CA ILE A 67 -14.76 -4.92 -3.29
C ILE A 67 -14.53 -4.99 -4.81
N ASP A 68 -15.54 -4.59 -5.58
CA ASP A 68 -15.38 -4.40 -7.02
C ASP A 68 -14.81 -3.01 -7.28
N ASP A 69 -13.51 -2.96 -7.56
CA ASP A 69 -12.77 -1.73 -7.86
C ASP A 69 -12.45 -1.58 -9.35
N SER A 70 -13.08 -2.39 -10.19
CA SER A 70 -12.76 -2.47 -11.61
C SER A 70 -12.90 -1.14 -12.36
N SER A 71 -13.79 -0.26 -11.91
CA SER A 71 -13.98 1.06 -12.53
C SER A 71 -12.77 1.99 -12.37
N TYR A 72 -11.87 1.69 -11.43
CA TYR A 72 -10.63 2.44 -11.20
C TYR A 72 -9.42 1.79 -11.88
N SER A 73 -9.60 0.64 -12.49
CA SER A 73 -8.52 -0.08 -13.18
C SER A 73 -8.17 0.60 -14.50
N LEU A 74 -6.87 0.72 -14.77
CA LEU A 74 -6.32 1.22 -16.04
C LEU A 74 -5.78 0.08 -16.90
N LYS A 75 -5.92 -1.16 -16.47
CA LYS A 75 -5.46 -2.33 -17.23
C LYS A 75 -6.32 -2.51 -18.47
N LYS A 76 -5.68 -2.90 -19.57
CA LYS A 76 -6.38 -3.18 -20.83
C LYS A 76 -7.26 -4.44 -20.73
N GLN A 77 -6.87 -5.39 -19.88
CA GLN A 77 -7.62 -6.61 -19.65
C GLN A 77 -7.96 -6.73 -18.17
N PRO A 78 -9.16 -7.22 -17.84
CA PRO A 78 -9.55 -7.39 -16.45
C PRO A 78 -8.66 -8.42 -15.77
N SER A 79 -8.43 -8.22 -14.46
CA SER A 79 -7.76 -9.19 -13.64
C SER A 79 -8.63 -10.43 -13.49
N THR A 80 -8.00 -11.61 -13.51
CA THR A 80 -8.68 -12.87 -13.30
C THR A 80 -8.28 -13.45 -11.95
N PHE A 81 -9.27 -13.79 -11.13
CA PHE A 81 -9.05 -14.38 -9.81
C PHE A 81 -9.71 -15.75 -9.75
N VAL A 82 -9.17 -16.62 -8.88
CA VAL A 82 -9.74 -17.93 -8.60
C VAL A 82 -10.41 -17.94 -7.22
N ASP A 83 -11.31 -18.88 -6.97
CA ASP A 83 -12.11 -18.92 -5.74
C ASP A 83 -11.27 -19.03 -4.47
N SER A 84 -10.06 -19.59 -4.55
CA SER A 84 -9.15 -19.71 -3.41
C SER A 84 -8.36 -18.41 -3.12
N ASP A 85 -8.42 -17.42 -3.99
CA ASP A 85 -7.74 -16.14 -3.77
C ASP A 85 -8.38 -15.42 -2.59
N VAL A 86 -7.53 -14.80 -1.78
CA VAL A 86 -7.97 -13.96 -0.67
C VAL A 86 -7.38 -12.57 -0.81
N PHE A 87 -8.05 -11.59 -0.20
CA PHE A 87 -7.69 -10.18 -0.29
C PHE A 87 -7.43 -9.61 1.09
N VAL A 88 -6.76 -8.48 1.12
CA VAL A 88 -6.47 -7.75 2.35
C VAL A 88 -6.88 -6.29 2.16
N ARG A 89 -7.51 -5.72 3.19
CA ARG A 89 -7.94 -4.31 3.17
C ARG A 89 -7.00 -3.47 4.00
N PHE A 90 -6.48 -2.42 3.38
CA PHE A 90 -5.67 -1.39 4.03
C PHE A 90 -6.50 -0.13 4.16
N LYS A 91 -6.71 0.32 5.40
CA LYS A 91 -7.47 1.54 5.69
C LYS A 91 -6.53 2.68 6.05
N THR A 92 -6.78 3.87 5.50
CA THR A 92 -5.98 5.06 5.83
C THR A 92 -6.16 5.43 7.31
N ILE A 93 -5.06 5.77 7.97
CA ILE A 93 -5.06 6.22 9.36
C ILE A 93 -4.40 7.59 9.54
N ALA A 94 -4.09 8.26 8.43
CA ALA A 94 -3.52 9.61 8.42
C ALA A 94 -3.85 10.27 7.10
N ASP A 95 -3.74 11.60 7.04
CA ASP A 95 -3.90 12.35 5.80
C ASP A 95 -2.75 12.04 4.83
N ARG A 96 -3.05 12.13 3.54
CA ARG A 96 -2.05 11.97 2.48
C ARG A 96 -0.92 12.97 2.66
N VAL A 97 0.32 12.49 2.52
CA VAL A 97 1.52 13.33 2.55
C VAL A 97 2.12 13.39 1.15
N GLU A 98 2.49 14.59 0.70
CA GLU A 98 3.11 14.81 -0.60
C GLU A 98 4.48 15.45 -0.36
N ASN A 99 5.47 14.63 0.01
CA ASN A 99 6.79 15.10 0.39
C ASN A 99 7.88 14.20 -0.21
N ASP A 100 8.74 14.78 -1.05
CA ASP A 100 9.81 14.05 -1.73
C ASP A 100 10.90 13.53 -0.78
N GLU A 101 10.90 13.96 0.48
CA GLU A 101 11.76 13.36 1.52
C GLU A 101 11.36 11.91 1.82
N LEU A 102 10.22 11.44 1.33
CA LEU A 102 9.78 10.05 1.43
C LEU A 102 10.03 9.25 0.14
N CYS A 103 10.97 9.69 -0.69
CA CYS A 103 11.40 8.95 -1.89
C CYS A 103 12.32 7.77 -1.51
N TYR A 104 12.51 6.85 -2.45
CA TYR A 104 13.32 5.66 -2.22
C TYR A 104 14.73 5.99 -1.72
N LYS A 105 15.40 6.97 -2.34
CA LYS A 105 16.75 7.38 -1.94
C LYS A 105 16.80 7.78 -0.46
N LYS A 106 15.83 8.54 0.00
CA LYS A 106 15.75 8.97 1.39
C LYS A 106 15.45 7.82 2.33
N LEU A 107 14.61 6.89 1.91
CA LEU A 107 14.35 5.69 2.71
C LEU A 107 15.61 4.86 2.89
N LEU A 108 16.44 4.73 1.84
CA LEU A 108 17.74 4.04 1.95
C LEU A 108 18.67 4.73 2.97
N GLU A 109 18.65 6.06 3.02
CA GLU A 109 19.44 6.83 3.98
C GLU A 109 18.95 6.63 5.42
N HIS A 110 17.73 6.11 5.59
CA HIS A 110 17.08 5.90 6.88
C HIS A 110 16.77 4.42 7.15
N GLY A 111 17.66 3.55 6.73
CA GLY A 111 17.65 2.14 7.15
C GLY A 111 16.89 1.17 6.27
N PHE A 112 16.26 1.62 5.18
CA PHE A 112 15.58 0.70 4.27
C PHE A 112 16.62 -0.09 3.48
N ASN A 113 16.53 -1.44 3.52
CA ASN A 113 17.58 -2.33 3.00
C ASN A 113 17.18 -3.07 1.72
N TYR A 114 16.03 -2.77 1.13
CA TYR A 114 15.50 -3.53 0.01
C TYR A 114 15.43 -2.71 -1.25
N THR A 115 15.31 -3.38 -2.40
CA THR A 115 14.98 -2.72 -3.66
C THR A 115 13.48 -2.47 -3.75
N MET A 116 13.06 -1.52 -4.59
CA MET A 116 11.64 -1.22 -4.83
C MET A 116 10.99 -2.16 -5.84
N GLN A 117 11.33 -3.45 -5.79
CA GLN A 117 10.79 -4.44 -6.72
C GLN A 117 9.65 -5.27 -6.14
N SER A 118 9.49 -5.28 -4.82
CA SER A 118 8.42 -6.03 -4.15
C SER A 118 8.06 -5.39 -2.82
N ASP A 119 6.92 -5.79 -2.28
CA ASP A 119 6.48 -5.35 -0.97
C ASP A 119 7.37 -5.99 0.11
N ARG A 120 7.78 -5.21 1.10
CA ARG A 120 8.77 -5.62 2.09
C ARG A 120 8.43 -5.13 3.49
N PRO A 121 8.83 -5.88 4.53
CA PRO A 121 8.76 -5.34 5.90
C PRO A 121 9.74 -4.19 6.06
N VAL A 122 9.43 -3.26 6.96
CA VAL A 122 10.32 -2.16 7.32
C VAL A 122 10.75 -2.29 8.77
N ASN A 123 12.01 -1.91 9.04
CA ASN A 123 12.55 -1.89 10.39
C ASN A 123 12.12 -0.62 11.13
N ASP A 124 12.42 -0.57 12.44
CA ASP A 124 12.00 0.54 13.29
C ASP A 124 12.60 1.87 12.86
N GLU A 125 13.85 1.89 12.42
CA GLU A 125 14.51 3.12 11.98
C GLU A 125 13.78 3.74 10.80
N THR A 126 13.48 2.95 9.78
CA THR A 126 12.75 3.41 8.58
C THR A 126 11.34 3.83 8.95
N ALA A 127 10.66 3.05 9.79
CA ALA A 127 9.30 3.35 10.22
C ALA A 127 9.24 4.67 10.99
N GLU A 128 10.17 4.92 11.91
CA GLU A 128 10.23 6.17 12.66
C GLU A 128 10.45 7.37 11.74
N TYR A 129 11.32 7.22 10.75
CA TYR A 129 11.54 8.28 9.76
C TYR A 129 10.25 8.60 9.00
N ILE A 130 9.58 7.57 8.46
CA ILE A 130 8.33 7.76 7.72
C ILE A 130 7.25 8.36 8.64
N ASP A 131 7.10 7.83 9.85
CA ASP A 131 6.08 8.29 10.80
C ASP A 131 6.24 9.77 11.16
N SER A 132 7.46 10.30 11.12
CA SER A 132 7.70 11.72 11.41
C SER A 132 7.00 12.66 10.43
N PHE A 133 6.58 12.17 9.27
CA PHE A 133 5.87 12.95 8.25
C PHE A 133 4.34 12.80 8.35
N PHE A 134 3.86 11.80 9.09
CA PHE A 134 2.43 11.54 9.27
C PHE A 134 1.98 11.94 10.67
N LYS A 135 0.95 12.72 10.75
CA LYS A 135 0.45 13.21 12.04
C LYS A 135 -0.98 12.79 12.30
#